data_7797131e2f8fdd6b6f0821f178127aa8
#
_entry.id   7797131e2f8fdd6b6f0821f178127aa8
#
_cell.length_a   1.000
_cell.length_b   1.000
_cell.length_c   1.000
_cell.angle_alpha   90.00
_cell.angle_beta   90.00
_cell.angle_gamma   90.00
#
_symmetry.space_group_name_H-M   'P 1'
#
loop_
_entity.id
_entity.type
_entity.pdbx_description
1 polymer ?
#
loop_
_entity_poly.entity_id
_entity_poly.type
_entity_poly.pdbx_seq_one_letter_code
_entity_poly.pdbx_strand_id
1 'polypeptide(L)'
;EEANTCISNLEGLADDADQLGAQFLYVQTPNKINKYDNQLPAGVEDYANENADRLTEALTTDGYSVLDLRDEIVKDMDFDSAFYASDHHWKPRTGLWAARKILETMNARLGTDFDADKCSQDAYDEKIYEHIFLGALGKKTGLGYVPLDDMNLLTPKFSTDFTMKIVGSGRIYEGDFTHTFMDQSQLVADYYNRNPYAAYFRDDQALVEVTNRETTGTP
;
A
#
# COMPACT_ATOMS: atom_id res chain seq x y z
N GLU A 1 17.50 20.62 -2.66
CA GLU A 1 18.00 20.20 -3.99
C GLU A 1 17.34 18.88 -4.42
N GLU A 2 17.37 17.83 -3.60
CA GLU A 2 16.77 16.52 -3.92
C GLU A 2 15.25 16.56 -4.15
N ALA A 3 14.51 17.30 -3.31
CA ALA A 3 13.06 17.45 -3.46
C ALA A 3 12.68 18.11 -4.80
N ASN A 4 13.41 19.13 -5.23
CA ASN A 4 13.16 19.80 -6.52
C ASN A 4 13.45 18.86 -7.70
N THR A 5 14.48 18.02 -7.60
CA THR A 5 14.78 17.00 -8.61
C THR A 5 13.66 15.96 -8.69
N CYS A 6 13.14 15.54 -7.53
CA CYS A 6 11.99 14.60 -7.49
C CYS A 6 10.74 15.20 -8.13
N ILE A 7 10.41 16.45 -7.82
CA ILE A 7 9.29 17.20 -8.43
C ILE A 7 9.45 17.21 -9.94
N SER A 8 10.59 17.70 -10.45
CA SER A 8 10.83 17.79 -11.90
C SER A 8 10.77 16.45 -12.63
N ASN A 9 11.21 15.37 -11.98
CA ASN A 9 11.12 14.02 -12.56
C ASN A 9 9.65 13.53 -12.64
N LEU A 10 8.83 13.84 -11.64
CA LEU A 10 7.41 13.47 -11.63
C LEU A 10 6.61 14.27 -12.65
N GLU A 11 6.91 15.56 -12.80
CA GLU A 11 6.34 16.41 -13.85
C GLU A 11 6.69 15.84 -15.25
N GLY A 12 7.96 15.50 -15.47
CA GLY A 12 8.39 14.86 -16.72
C GLY A 12 7.67 13.54 -16.99
N LEU A 13 7.46 12.71 -15.96
CA LEU A 13 6.70 11.46 -16.09
C LEU A 13 5.22 11.72 -16.42
N ALA A 14 4.61 12.74 -15.81
CA ALA A 14 3.23 13.11 -16.09
C ALA A 14 3.07 13.63 -17.53
N ASP A 15 4.01 14.45 -17.99
CA ASP A 15 4.02 14.97 -19.37
C ASP A 15 4.22 13.83 -20.40
N ASP A 16 5.10 12.87 -20.10
CA ASP A 16 5.30 11.68 -20.95
C ASP A 16 4.02 10.83 -21.00
N ALA A 17 3.33 10.67 -19.87
CA ALA A 17 2.04 9.96 -19.81
C ALA A 17 0.98 10.65 -20.69
N ASP A 18 0.87 11.97 -20.60
CA ASP A 18 -0.07 12.76 -21.42
C ASP A 18 0.22 12.64 -22.93
N GLN A 19 1.50 12.70 -23.32
CA GLN A 19 1.92 12.50 -24.70
C GLN A 19 1.54 11.11 -25.25
N LEU A 20 1.46 10.10 -24.37
CA LEU A 20 1.02 8.75 -24.71
C LEU A 20 -0.50 8.57 -24.63
N GLY A 21 -1.25 9.62 -24.28
CA GLY A 21 -2.71 9.58 -24.05
C GLY A 21 -3.09 8.84 -22.77
N ALA A 22 -2.16 8.67 -21.83
CA ALA A 22 -2.41 8.11 -20.51
C ALA A 22 -2.69 9.22 -19.49
N GLN A 23 -3.35 8.86 -18.41
CA GLN A 23 -3.64 9.79 -17.32
C GLN A 23 -2.69 9.55 -16.14
N PHE A 24 -2.31 10.62 -15.46
CA PHE A 24 -1.41 10.58 -14.32
C PHE A 24 -2.15 10.94 -13.02
N LEU A 25 -1.97 10.11 -11.99
CA LEU A 25 -2.41 10.39 -10.62
C LEU A 25 -1.24 10.15 -9.67
N TYR A 26 -0.81 11.18 -8.97
CA TYR A 26 0.13 11.03 -7.87
C TYR A 26 -0.61 10.67 -6.57
N VAL A 27 -0.17 9.61 -5.90
CA VAL A 27 -0.73 9.17 -4.62
C VAL A 27 0.35 9.24 -3.54
N GLN A 28 0.19 10.14 -2.58
CA GLN A 28 1.04 10.21 -1.40
C GLN A 28 0.51 9.29 -0.32
N THR A 29 1.20 8.19 -0.06
CA THR A 29 0.84 7.28 1.03
C THR A 29 1.30 7.81 2.39
N PRO A 30 0.57 7.52 3.49
CA PRO A 30 1.03 7.86 4.82
C PRO A 30 2.19 6.95 5.24
N ASN A 31 3.12 7.50 6.00
CA ASN A 31 4.06 6.74 6.80
C ASN A 31 3.56 6.60 8.24
N LYS A 32 4.30 5.90 9.10
CA LYS A 32 3.91 5.67 10.50
C LYS A 32 4.03 6.93 11.40
N ILE A 33 4.43 8.07 10.86
CA ILE A 33 4.48 9.36 11.57
C ILE A 33 3.27 10.16 11.11
N ASN A 34 2.34 10.41 12.04
CA ASN A 34 1.13 11.18 11.74
C ASN A 34 1.52 12.63 11.41
N LYS A 35 1.10 13.11 10.24
CA LYS A 35 1.33 14.47 9.77
C LYS A 35 0.79 15.54 10.74
N TYR A 36 -0.32 15.25 11.42
CA TYR A 36 -1.03 16.21 12.28
C TYR A 36 -0.76 16.05 13.78
N ASP A 37 -0.22 14.93 14.19
CA ASP A 37 0.12 14.61 15.57
C ASP A 37 1.33 13.68 15.60
N ASN A 38 2.49 14.23 15.24
CA ASN A 38 3.72 13.46 15.30
C ASN A 38 4.17 13.31 16.75
N GLN A 39 4.51 12.08 17.14
CA GLN A 39 5.02 11.76 18.47
C GLN A 39 6.55 11.64 18.49
N LEU A 40 7.21 12.44 17.68
CA LEU A 40 8.67 12.47 17.64
C LEU A 40 9.25 13.10 18.93
N PRO A 41 10.40 12.64 19.41
CA PRO A 41 11.09 13.24 20.53
C PRO A 41 11.39 14.73 20.29
N ALA A 42 11.40 15.51 21.35
CA ALA A 42 11.72 16.95 21.27
C ALA A 42 13.07 17.18 20.57
N GLY A 43 13.07 18.04 19.56
CA GLY A 43 14.23 18.36 18.73
C GLY A 43 14.46 17.43 17.55
N VAL A 44 13.55 16.48 17.30
CA VAL A 44 13.55 15.68 16.07
C VAL A 44 12.52 16.25 15.10
N GLU A 45 12.98 16.64 13.92
CA GLU A 45 12.15 17.22 12.86
C GLU A 45 11.50 16.12 11.99
N ASP A 46 10.28 16.38 11.53
CA ASP A 46 9.54 15.47 10.63
C ASP A 46 9.82 15.83 9.15
N TYR A 47 11.04 15.64 8.72
CA TYR A 47 11.38 15.87 7.31
C TYR A 47 10.62 15.02 6.32
N ALA A 48 10.09 13.87 6.72
CA ALA A 48 9.35 12.99 5.83
C ALA A 48 8.01 13.63 5.41
N ASN A 49 7.23 14.11 6.38
CA ASN A 49 5.98 14.80 6.08
C ASN A 49 6.21 16.18 5.45
N GLU A 50 7.24 16.95 5.90
CA GLU A 50 7.58 18.24 5.27
C GLU A 50 7.94 18.08 3.78
N ASN A 51 8.77 17.10 3.43
CA ASN A 51 9.13 16.86 2.03
C ASN A 51 7.93 16.39 1.21
N ALA A 52 7.06 15.55 1.78
CA ALA A 52 5.82 15.13 1.12
C ALA A 52 4.85 16.29 0.92
N ASP A 53 4.74 17.24 1.89
CA ASP A 53 3.93 18.45 1.74
C ASP A 53 4.44 19.32 0.58
N ARG A 54 5.74 19.56 0.52
CA ARG A 54 6.36 20.34 -0.57
C ARG A 54 6.09 19.70 -1.93
N LEU A 55 6.16 18.38 -2.03
CA LEU A 55 5.94 17.64 -3.25
C LEU A 55 4.47 17.70 -3.68
N THR A 56 3.54 17.40 -2.77
CA THR A 56 2.09 17.42 -3.07
C THR A 56 1.60 18.82 -3.39
N GLU A 57 2.12 19.86 -2.71
CA GLU A 57 1.81 21.27 -2.97
C GLU A 57 2.32 21.70 -4.36
N ALA A 58 3.55 21.36 -4.73
CA ALA A 58 4.12 21.69 -6.03
C ALA A 58 3.28 21.04 -7.15
N LEU A 59 3.09 19.73 -7.13
CA LEU A 59 2.32 19.01 -8.15
C LEU A 59 0.87 19.54 -8.25
N THR A 60 0.23 19.88 -7.12
CA THR A 60 -1.13 20.45 -7.12
C THR A 60 -1.15 21.84 -7.74
N THR A 61 -0.13 22.68 -7.44
CA THR A 61 -0.02 24.04 -7.97
C THR A 61 0.16 24.03 -9.49
N ASP A 62 0.91 23.05 -10.00
CA ASP A 62 1.17 22.86 -11.42
C ASP A 62 0.03 22.13 -12.16
N GLY A 63 -1.06 21.81 -11.43
CA GLY A 63 -2.30 21.31 -11.99
C GLY A 63 -2.40 19.79 -12.16
N TYR A 64 -1.43 19.03 -11.63
CA TYR A 64 -1.49 17.58 -11.66
C TYR A 64 -2.51 17.01 -10.67
N SER A 65 -3.04 15.83 -10.97
CA SER A 65 -3.94 15.11 -10.05
C SER A 65 -3.15 14.51 -8.91
N VAL A 66 -3.45 14.95 -7.68
CA VAL A 66 -2.80 14.49 -6.44
C VAL A 66 -3.83 13.94 -5.46
N LEU A 67 -3.62 12.75 -4.93
CA LEU A 67 -4.34 12.19 -3.78
C LEU A 67 -3.38 12.08 -2.60
N ASP A 68 -3.58 12.88 -1.56
CA ASP A 68 -2.82 12.78 -0.32
C ASP A 68 -3.58 11.93 0.70
N LEU A 69 -3.19 10.66 0.82
CA LEU A 69 -3.79 9.73 1.78
C LEU A 69 -3.44 10.05 3.24
N ARG A 70 -2.46 10.90 3.50
CA ARG A 70 -2.13 11.36 4.86
C ARG A 70 -3.24 12.23 5.43
N ASP A 71 -3.94 12.99 4.55
CA ASP A 71 -5.06 13.85 4.92
C ASP A 71 -6.37 13.05 5.07
N GLU A 72 -6.48 11.92 4.37
CA GLU A 72 -7.67 11.09 4.39
C GLU A 72 -7.68 10.08 5.56
N ILE A 73 -6.53 9.49 5.87
CA ILE A 73 -6.44 8.44 6.88
C ILE A 73 -6.88 8.92 8.27
N VAL A 74 -6.53 10.15 8.64
CA VAL A 74 -6.87 10.72 9.95
C VAL A 74 -8.36 11.08 10.10
N LYS A 75 -9.10 11.17 8.97
CA LYS A 75 -10.55 11.40 8.95
C LYS A 75 -11.32 10.10 9.05
N ASP A 76 -10.78 9.02 8.47
CA ASP A 76 -11.51 7.78 8.24
C ASP A 76 -11.23 6.71 9.29
N MET A 77 -10.08 6.78 9.98
CA MET A 77 -9.71 5.77 10.98
C MET A 77 -8.79 6.33 12.07
N ASP A 78 -8.68 5.60 13.15
CA ASP A 78 -7.65 5.82 14.16
C ASP A 78 -6.28 5.51 13.58
N PHE A 79 -5.43 6.53 13.51
CA PHE A 79 -4.14 6.47 12.85
C PHE A 79 -3.21 5.39 13.42
N ASP A 80 -3.14 5.26 14.76
CA ASP A 80 -2.25 4.29 15.38
C ASP A 80 -2.70 2.86 15.10
N SER A 81 -4.00 2.62 14.96
CA SER A 81 -4.56 1.31 14.60
C SER A 81 -4.28 0.90 13.15
N ALA A 82 -3.97 1.86 12.27
CA ALA A 82 -3.73 1.63 10.85
C ALA A 82 -2.42 0.91 10.55
N PHE A 83 -1.46 0.97 11.48
CA PHE A 83 -0.11 0.41 11.34
C PHE A 83 0.14 -0.73 12.33
N TYR A 84 1.11 -1.58 12.00
CA TYR A 84 1.64 -2.55 12.95
C TYR A 84 2.44 -1.85 14.04
N ALA A 85 2.35 -2.31 15.30
CA ALA A 85 3.13 -1.74 16.39
C ALA A 85 4.63 -2.01 16.21
N SER A 86 4.98 -3.23 15.79
CA SER A 86 6.35 -3.71 15.64
C SER A 86 6.96 -3.48 14.24
N ASP A 87 6.21 -2.89 13.29
CA ASP A 87 6.66 -2.67 11.92
C ASP A 87 6.33 -1.26 11.41
N HIS A 88 6.96 -0.87 10.31
CA HIS A 88 6.69 0.41 9.65
C HIS A 88 5.57 0.35 8.62
N HIS A 89 5.13 -0.85 8.24
CA HIS A 89 4.05 -1.01 7.27
C HIS A 89 2.67 -0.80 7.90
N TRP A 90 1.74 -0.35 7.09
CA TRP A 90 0.33 -0.38 7.42
C TRP A 90 -0.24 -1.80 7.40
N LYS A 91 -1.40 -1.98 8.05
CA LYS A 91 -2.10 -3.27 8.08
C LYS A 91 -2.84 -3.52 6.76
N PRO A 92 -3.16 -4.78 6.40
CA PRO A 92 -3.89 -5.11 5.17
C PRO A 92 -5.22 -4.37 5.01
N ARG A 93 -5.97 -4.15 6.10
CA ARG A 93 -7.21 -3.34 6.07
C ARG A 93 -6.96 -1.90 5.62
N THR A 94 -5.86 -1.31 6.06
CA THR A 94 -5.47 0.05 5.66
C THR A 94 -5.08 0.08 4.19
N GLY A 95 -4.37 -0.94 3.70
CA GLY A 95 -4.06 -1.08 2.28
C GLY A 95 -5.32 -1.21 1.41
N LEU A 96 -6.31 -1.99 1.86
CA LEU A 96 -7.60 -2.13 1.18
C LEU A 96 -8.38 -0.81 1.15
N TRP A 97 -8.40 -0.07 2.27
CA TRP A 97 -8.97 1.28 2.35
C TRP A 97 -8.28 2.23 1.36
N ALA A 98 -6.95 2.20 1.31
CA ALA A 98 -6.18 3.04 0.39
C ALA A 98 -6.50 2.71 -1.08
N ALA A 99 -6.60 1.43 -1.44
CA ALA A 99 -7.01 1.01 -2.77
C ALA A 99 -8.39 1.55 -3.14
N ARG A 100 -9.37 1.48 -2.21
CA ARG A 100 -10.69 2.08 -2.43
C ARG A 100 -10.62 3.57 -2.69
N LYS A 101 -9.89 4.34 -1.88
CA LYS A 101 -9.69 5.79 -2.06
C LYS A 101 -9.06 6.13 -3.42
N ILE A 102 -8.10 5.32 -3.86
CA ILE A 102 -7.46 5.49 -5.17
C ILE A 102 -8.50 5.30 -6.29
N LEU A 103 -9.28 4.20 -6.27
CA LEU A 103 -10.29 3.93 -7.30
C LEU A 103 -11.39 5.00 -7.31
N GLU A 104 -11.90 5.42 -6.14
CA GLU A 104 -12.86 6.51 -6.02
C GLU A 104 -12.32 7.82 -6.61
N THR A 105 -11.04 8.13 -6.35
CA THR A 105 -10.37 9.32 -6.89
C THR A 105 -10.18 9.23 -8.40
N MET A 106 -9.78 8.07 -8.92
CA MET A 106 -9.66 7.83 -10.37
C MET A 106 -11.01 8.01 -11.05
N ASN A 107 -12.08 7.42 -10.51
CA ASN A 107 -13.43 7.59 -11.05
C ASN A 107 -13.85 9.07 -11.07
N ALA A 108 -13.61 9.79 -9.98
CA ALA A 108 -14.04 11.18 -9.84
C ALA A 108 -13.23 12.18 -10.69
N ARG A 109 -11.92 11.96 -10.82
CA ARG A 109 -11.01 12.93 -11.43
C ARG A 109 -10.54 12.55 -12.84
N LEU A 110 -10.44 11.26 -13.12
CA LEU A 110 -9.92 10.74 -14.38
C LEU A 110 -11.03 10.16 -15.27
N GLY A 111 -12.28 10.11 -14.77
CA GLY A 111 -13.43 9.64 -15.54
C GLY A 111 -13.43 8.12 -15.80
N THR A 112 -12.72 7.36 -14.98
CA THR A 112 -12.77 5.90 -15.01
C THR A 112 -14.06 5.38 -14.37
N ASP A 113 -14.37 4.10 -14.53
CA ASP A 113 -15.56 3.44 -13.96
C ASP A 113 -15.15 2.15 -13.24
N PHE A 114 -14.24 2.27 -12.28
CA PHE A 114 -13.81 1.16 -11.46
C PHE A 114 -14.82 0.84 -10.35
N ASP A 115 -15.07 -0.43 -10.10
CA ASP A 115 -15.89 -0.89 -8.99
C ASP A 115 -15.12 -0.77 -7.66
N ALA A 116 -15.15 0.42 -7.04
CA ALA A 116 -14.48 0.69 -5.77
C ALA A 116 -15.08 -0.12 -4.59
N ASP A 117 -16.33 -0.63 -4.71
CA ASP A 117 -16.94 -1.47 -3.67
C ASP A 117 -16.25 -2.83 -3.55
N LYS A 118 -15.56 -3.30 -4.59
CA LYS A 118 -14.66 -4.46 -4.49
C LYS A 118 -13.50 -4.25 -3.52
N CYS A 119 -13.19 -3.02 -3.16
CA CYS A 119 -12.20 -2.68 -2.13
C CYS A 119 -12.85 -2.33 -0.78
N SER A 120 -14.14 -2.65 -0.54
CA SER A 120 -14.76 -2.51 0.76
C SER A 120 -14.37 -3.67 1.69
N GLN A 121 -14.33 -3.42 3.02
CA GLN A 121 -14.06 -4.49 3.99
C GLN A 121 -15.11 -5.61 3.93
N ASP A 122 -16.37 -5.27 3.65
CA ASP A 122 -17.46 -6.24 3.53
C ASP A 122 -17.31 -7.20 2.33
N ALA A 123 -16.51 -6.84 1.34
CA ALA A 123 -16.19 -7.66 0.18
C ALA A 123 -15.13 -8.74 0.46
N TYR A 124 -14.56 -8.78 1.69
CA TYR A 124 -13.52 -9.72 2.07
C TYR A 124 -13.88 -10.52 3.32
N ASP A 125 -13.47 -11.77 3.35
CA ASP A 125 -13.34 -12.55 4.57
C ASP A 125 -11.98 -12.23 5.21
N GLU A 126 -11.99 -12.12 6.54
CA GLU A 126 -10.78 -11.86 7.30
C GLU A 126 -10.47 -13.00 8.26
N LYS A 127 -9.25 -13.47 8.21
CA LYS A 127 -8.70 -14.42 9.17
C LYS A 127 -7.56 -13.73 9.94
N ILE A 128 -7.67 -13.75 11.28
CA ILE A 128 -6.66 -13.18 12.17
C ILE A 128 -5.75 -14.31 12.67
N TYR A 129 -4.46 -14.11 12.54
CA TYR A 129 -3.42 -14.95 13.12
C TYR A 129 -2.80 -14.17 14.27
N GLU A 130 -3.22 -14.52 15.48
CA GLU A 130 -2.88 -13.79 16.70
C GLU A 130 -1.38 -13.94 17.05
N HIS A 131 -0.74 -12.83 17.38
CA HIS A 131 0.62 -12.75 17.93
C HIS A 131 1.69 -13.49 17.13
N ILE A 132 1.60 -13.50 15.80
CA ILE A 132 2.58 -14.18 14.95
C ILE A 132 3.61 -13.25 14.32
N PHE A 133 3.40 -11.94 14.37
CA PHE A 133 4.22 -10.99 13.64
C PHE A 133 5.10 -10.15 14.57
N LEU A 134 6.41 -10.23 14.37
CA LEU A 134 7.41 -9.30 14.87
C LEU A 134 8.06 -8.61 13.68
N GLY A 135 7.67 -7.38 13.43
CA GLY A 135 8.13 -6.61 12.27
C GLY A 135 9.57 -6.09 12.41
N ALA A 136 10.02 -5.37 11.41
CA ALA A 136 11.40 -4.90 11.30
C ALA A 136 11.85 -4.00 12.47
N LEU A 137 10.94 -3.15 12.98
CA LEU A 137 11.22 -2.30 14.14
C LEU A 137 11.32 -3.14 15.42
N GLY A 138 10.41 -4.07 15.60
CA GLY A 138 10.40 -4.99 16.74
C GLY A 138 11.62 -5.91 16.77
N LYS A 139 12.09 -6.39 15.63
CA LYS A 139 13.33 -7.17 15.53
C LYS A 139 14.57 -6.37 15.95
N LYS A 140 14.58 -5.05 15.73
CA LYS A 140 15.68 -4.15 16.13
C LYS A 140 15.63 -3.80 17.61
N THR A 141 14.43 -3.61 18.19
CA THR A 141 14.26 -3.17 19.58
C THR A 141 14.10 -4.34 20.55
N GLY A 142 13.57 -5.47 20.08
CA GLY A 142 13.32 -6.68 20.86
C GLY A 142 11.93 -6.68 21.53
N LEU A 143 11.45 -7.90 21.85
CA LEU A 143 10.12 -8.15 22.44
C LEU A 143 9.89 -7.49 23.81
N GLY A 144 10.93 -7.03 24.48
CA GLY A 144 10.78 -6.29 25.74
C GLY A 144 10.26 -4.85 25.57
N TYR A 145 10.25 -4.32 24.35
CA TYR A 145 9.91 -2.93 24.04
C TYR A 145 8.63 -2.80 23.20
N VAL A 146 8.34 -3.79 22.38
CA VAL A 146 7.13 -3.77 21.52
C VAL A 146 6.39 -5.10 21.63
N PRO A 147 5.04 -5.09 21.60
CA PRO A 147 4.26 -6.33 21.55
C PRO A 147 4.43 -7.04 20.21
N LEU A 148 3.99 -8.29 20.17
CA LEU A 148 3.75 -8.99 18.90
C LEU A 148 2.48 -8.42 18.27
N ASP A 149 2.50 -8.29 16.96
CA ASP A 149 1.32 -7.93 16.17
C ASP A 149 0.55 -9.19 15.71
N ASP A 150 -0.74 -8.99 15.53
CA ASP A 150 -1.59 -9.93 14.81
C ASP A 150 -1.42 -9.72 13.30
N MET A 151 -1.47 -10.80 12.52
CA MET A 151 -1.46 -10.73 11.07
C MET A 151 -2.84 -11.05 10.51
N ASN A 152 -3.39 -10.11 9.75
CA ASN A 152 -4.70 -10.23 9.13
C ASN A 152 -4.55 -10.73 7.69
N LEU A 153 -5.23 -11.83 7.36
CA LEU A 153 -5.35 -12.33 6.01
C LEU A 153 -6.73 -11.97 5.46
N LEU A 154 -6.76 -11.14 4.42
CA LEU A 154 -7.98 -10.75 3.71
C LEU A 154 -8.11 -11.59 2.45
N THR A 155 -9.28 -12.22 2.26
CA THR A 155 -9.58 -13.03 1.08
C THR A 155 -10.87 -12.52 0.43
N PRO A 156 -10.89 -12.17 -0.87
CA PRO A 156 -12.08 -11.67 -1.53
C PRO A 156 -13.21 -12.71 -1.51
N LYS A 157 -14.44 -12.26 -1.26
CA LYS A 157 -15.67 -13.07 -1.31
C LYS A 157 -16.20 -13.26 -2.73
N PHE A 158 -15.70 -12.46 -3.67
CA PHE A 158 -16.07 -12.54 -5.09
C PHE A 158 -15.07 -13.41 -5.85
N SER A 159 -15.51 -13.93 -7.00
CA SER A 159 -14.66 -14.74 -7.88
C SER A 159 -13.48 -13.93 -8.38
N THR A 160 -12.35 -14.59 -8.52
CA THR A 160 -11.11 -14.00 -9.06
C THR A 160 -10.36 -15.08 -9.83
N ASP A 161 -9.76 -14.68 -10.95
CA ASP A 161 -8.89 -15.55 -11.74
C ASP A 161 -7.73 -14.75 -12.33
N PHE A 162 -6.52 -15.03 -11.84
CA PHE A 162 -5.32 -14.28 -12.18
C PHE A 162 -4.19 -15.18 -12.68
N THR A 163 -3.32 -14.57 -13.48
CA THR A 163 -1.95 -15.06 -13.70
C THR A 163 -0.98 -14.05 -13.12
N MET A 164 -0.05 -14.49 -12.29
CA MET A 164 1.06 -13.68 -11.79
C MET A 164 2.37 -14.34 -12.21
N LYS A 165 3.23 -13.59 -12.90
CA LYS A 165 4.59 -14.01 -13.27
C LYS A 165 5.61 -13.16 -12.54
N ILE A 166 6.49 -13.80 -11.77
CA ILE A 166 7.65 -13.16 -11.16
C ILE A 166 8.76 -13.13 -12.18
N VAL A 167 9.05 -11.95 -12.74
CA VAL A 167 9.95 -11.80 -13.89
C VAL A 167 11.35 -12.29 -13.58
N GLY A 168 11.91 -11.95 -12.40
CA GLY A 168 13.27 -12.32 -12.02
C GLY A 168 13.53 -13.83 -11.90
N SER A 169 12.51 -14.61 -11.48
CA SER A 169 12.62 -16.07 -11.31
C SER A 169 11.94 -16.86 -12.43
N GLY A 170 11.13 -16.21 -13.25
CA GLY A 170 10.29 -16.84 -14.26
C GLY A 170 9.15 -17.70 -13.70
N ARG A 171 8.91 -17.69 -12.39
CA ARG A 171 7.81 -18.45 -11.76
C ARG A 171 6.47 -17.86 -12.16
N ILE A 172 5.51 -18.75 -12.45
CA ILE A 172 4.15 -18.39 -12.82
C ILE A 172 3.19 -19.04 -11.82
N TYR A 173 2.21 -18.27 -11.34
CA TYR A 173 1.12 -18.71 -10.49
C TYR A 173 -0.20 -18.35 -11.17
N GLU A 174 -1.16 -19.28 -11.18
CA GLU A 174 -2.45 -19.12 -11.87
C GLU A 174 -3.58 -19.63 -10.98
N GLY A 175 -4.70 -18.91 -10.96
CA GLY A 175 -5.88 -19.28 -10.21
C GLY A 175 -6.52 -18.11 -9.49
N ASP A 176 -7.25 -18.42 -8.41
CA ASP A 176 -7.88 -17.41 -7.56
C ASP A 176 -6.85 -16.54 -6.84
N PHE A 177 -7.34 -15.49 -6.18
CA PHE A 177 -6.52 -14.55 -5.43
C PHE A 177 -5.58 -15.25 -4.45
N THR A 178 -6.12 -16.19 -3.68
CA THR A 178 -5.35 -16.87 -2.63
C THR A 178 -4.24 -17.73 -3.22
N HIS A 179 -4.58 -18.53 -4.24
CA HIS A 179 -3.59 -19.40 -4.89
C HIS A 179 -2.51 -18.59 -5.60
N THR A 180 -2.90 -17.49 -6.24
CA THR A 180 -1.98 -16.68 -7.06
C THR A 180 -1.07 -15.81 -6.21
N PHE A 181 -1.63 -15.04 -5.26
CA PHE A 181 -0.87 -14.00 -4.57
C PHE A 181 -0.38 -14.37 -3.17
N MET A 182 -0.92 -15.44 -2.54
CA MET A 182 -0.63 -15.70 -1.14
C MET A 182 0.39 -16.82 -0.93
N ASP A 183 1.38 -16.58 -0.06
CA ASP A 183 2.23 -17.62 0.52
C ASP A 183 1.87 -17.82 2.01
N GLN A 184 0.91 -18.68 2.27
CA GLN A 184 0.45 -18.95 3.63
C GLN A 184 1.49 -19.66 4.51
N SER A 185 2.59 -20.17 3.94
CA SER A 185 3.68 -20.77 4.71
C SER A 185 4.44 -19.76 5.58
N GLN A 186 4.25 -18.45 5.30
CA GLN A 186 4.82 -17.37 6.11
C GLN A 186 4.00 -17.08 7.39
N LEU A 187 2.75 -17.56 7.47
CA LEU A 187 1.81 -17.26 8.57
C LEU A 187 2.03 -18.19 9.76
N VAL A 188 3.22 -18.13 10.32
CA VAL A 188 3.66 -18.94 11.47
C VAL A 188 4.40 -18.09 12.50
N ALA A 189 4.35 -18.48 13.77
CA ALA A 189 5.00 -17.78 14.88
C ALA A 189 6.52 -18.12 14.96
N ASP A 190 7.24 -17.82 13.90
CA ASP A 190 8.71 -17.89 13.86
C ASP A 190 9.28 -16.48 13.66
N TYR A 191 9.31 -15.73 14.75
CA TYR A 191 9.47 -14.28 14.78
C TYR A 191 10.73 -13.74 14.10
N TYR A 192 11.80 -14.51 14.07
CA TYR A 192 13.10 -14.05 13.55
C TYR A 192 13.43 -14.62 12.16
N ASN A 193 12.88 -15.79 11.80
CA ASN A 193 13.21 -16.45 10.54
C ASN A 193 12.09 -16.32 9.49
N ARG A 194 10.87 -15.93 9.92
CA ARG A 194 9.73 -15.74 9.03
C ARG A 194 9.27 -14.28 9.00
N ASN A 195 8.64 -13.92 7.91
CA ASN A 195 8.03 -12.62 7.74
C ASN A 195 6.56 -12.81 7.33
N PRO A 196 5.61 -12.83 8.28
CA PRO A 196 4.18 -12.97 7.96
C PRO A 196 3.65 -11.93 6.96
N TYR A 197 4.26 -10.73 6.90
CA TYR A 197 3.92 -9.74 5.91
C TYR A 197 4.19 -10.22 4.47
N ALA A 198 5.23 -11.01 4.27
CA ALA A 198 5.57 -11.65 3.00
C ALA A 198 4.55 -12.74 2.55
N ALA A 199 3.51 -13.01 3.35
CA ALA A 199 2.39 -13.83 2.89
C ALA A 199 1.66 -13.18 1.72
N TYR A 200 1.59 -11.84 1.67
CA TYR A 200 1.04 -11.12 0.53
C TYR A 200 2.08 -10.99 -0.59
N PHE A 201 1.63 -11.13 -1.83
CA PHE A 201 2.44 -11.06 -3.05
C PHE A 201 3.66 -12.00 -3.06
N ARG A 202 3.66 -13.01 -2.18
CA ARG A 202 4.75 -14.00 -2.06
C ARG A 202 6.11 -13.34 -1.82
N ASP A 203 6.15 -12.34 -0.93
CA ASP A 203 7.31 -11.52 -0.60
C ASP A 203 7.57 -10.34 -1.56
N ASP A 204 8.57 -9.52 -1.25
CA ASP A 204 8.96 -8.38 -2.07
C ASP A 204 9.57 -8.86 -3.40
N GLN A 205 8.89 -8.54 -4.49
CA GLN A 205 9.31 -8.91 -5.83
C GLN A 205 9.75 -7.65 -6.60
N ALA A 206 10.92 -7.71 -7.24
CA ALA A 206 11.44 -6.56 -8.01
C ALA A 206 10.53 -6.20 -9.20
N LEU A 207 9.93 -7.20 -9.84
CA LEU A 207 8.99 -7.01 -10.95
C LEU A 207 8.06 -8.20 -11.08
N VAL A 208 6.76 -7.91 -11.15
CA VAL A 208 5.72 -8.90 -11.43
C VAL A 208 4.85 -8.43 -12.60
N GLU A 209 4.44 -9.38 -13.43
CA GLU A 209 3.41 -9.21 -14.44
C GLU A 209 2.13 -9.87 -13.90
N VAL A 210 1.03 -9.11 -13.82
CA VAL A 210 -0.27 -9.61 -13.36
C VAL A 210 -1.29 -9.45 -14.47
N THR A 211 -2.02 -10.53 -14.76
CA THR A 211 -3.14 -10.53 -15.70
C THR A 211 -4.40 -10.98 -14.98
N ASN A 212 -5.45 -10.17 -15.02
CA ASN A 212 -6.79 -10.59 -14.63
C ASN A 212 -7.45 -11.33 -15.80
N ARG A 213 -7.76 -12.62 -15.61
CA ARG A 213 -8.33 -13.47 -16.67
C ARG A 213 -9.87 -13.39 -16.79
N GLU A 214 -10.51 -12.76 -15.80
CA GLU A 214 -11.97 -12.54 -15.83
C GLU A 214 -12.39 -11.31 -16.61
N THR A 215 -11.45 -10.40 -16.91
CA THR A 215 -11.73 -9.17 -17.66
C THR A 215 -11.23 -9.28 -19.09
N THR A 216 -12.07 -8.83 -20.03
CA THR A 216 -11.73 -8.77 -21.48
C THR A 216 -11.45 -7.34 -21.94
N GLY A 217 -11.51 -6.35 -21.04
CA GLY A 217 -11.21 -4.96 -21.32
C GLY A 217 -9.72 -4.65 -21.27
N THR A 218 -9.25 -3.72 -22.09
CA THR A 218 -7.97 -3.02 -21.88
C THR A 218 -8.16 -2.04 -20.71
N PRO A 219 -7.12 -1.89 -19.85
CA PRO A 219 -7.13 -0.88 -18.81
C PRO A 219 -7.27 0.51 -19.38
#